data_5181ab2eb54ea3773d498271921c31a2
#
_entry.id   5181ab2eb54ea3773d498271921c31a2
#
_cell.length_a   1.000
_cell.length_b   1.000
_cell.length_c   1.000
_cell.angle_alpha   90.00
_cell.angle_beta   90.00
_cell.angle_gamma   90.00
#
_symmetry.space_group_name_H-M   'P 1'
#
loop_
_entity.id
_entity.type
_entity.pdbx_description
1 polymer ?
#
loop_
_entity_poly.entity_id
_entity_poly.type
_entity_poly.pdbx_seq_one_letter_code
_entity_poly.pdbx_strand_id
1 'polypeptide(L)'
;MSAIDPIGNGVTSQLGSMALDGALARHAAIATNIANVGTPDYQPVMARFDQLVEQLQGRVEDRSLDSSTERVVHTLKDSLESEPLALDPRASKVELDVQMAYLAKNTLRYQALLTAQSKLSAMRDFVISEGKF
;
A
#
# COMPACT_ATOMS: atom_id res chain seq x y z
N MET A 1 -25.04 5.45 19.34
CA MET A 1 -24.73 5.43 18.79
C MET A 1 -24.08 5.62 18.02
N SER A 2 -24.04 5.42 17.66
CA SER A 2 -23.24 5.43 16.79
C SER A 2 -22.97 6.63 16.18
N ALA A 3 -23.14 7.63 16.80
CA ALA A 3 -22.83 8.95 16.34
C ALA A 3 -21.43 9.04 15.79
N ILE A 4 -20.56 8.26 16.35
CA ILE A 4 -19.24 8.06 15.76
C ILE A 4 -19.45 7.04 14.67
N ASP A 5 -19.24 7.44 13.45
CA ASP A 5 -19.39 6.58 12.30
C ASP A 5 -18.45 5.38 12.42
N PRO A 6 -18.90 4.21 12.87
CA PRO A 6 -18.01 3.05 12.97
C PRO A 6 -17.56 2.58 11.60
N ILE A 7 -18.35 2.87 10.57
CA ILE A 7 -18.01 2.54 9.19
C ILE A 7 -16.85 3.40 8.72
N GLY A 8 -16.89 4.69 9.00
CA GLY A 8 -15.79 5.60 8.68
C GLY A 8 -14.49 5.20 9.36
N ASN A 9 -14.56 4.88 10.64
CA ASN A 9 -13.38 4.43 11.39
C ASN A 9 -12.89 3.08 10.88
N GLY A 10 -13.79 2.16 10.56
CA GLY A 10 -13.44 0.87 9.99
C GLY A 10 -12.76 0.99 8.64
N VAL A 11 -13.29 1.84 7.76
CA VAL A 11 -12.71 2.07 6.43
C VAL A 11 -11.33 2.71 6.56
N THR A 12 -11.18 3.73 7.40
CA THR A 12 -9.89 4.41 7.61
C THR A 12 -8.85 3.42 8.14
N SER A 13 -9.20 2.60 9.11
CA SER A 13 -8.33 1.58 9.67
C SER A 13 -7.95 0.54 8.62
N GLN A 14 -8.90 0.10 7.81
CA GLN A 14 -8.68 -0.86 6.74
C GLN A 14 -7.74 -0.30 5.67
N LEU A 15 -7.95 0.94 5.24
CA LEU A 15 -7.09 1.61 4.27
C LEU A 15 -5.68 1.80 4.81
N GLY A 16 -5.55 2.15 6.10
CA GLY A 16 -4.26 2.25 6.76
C GLY A 16 -3.50 0.93 6.77
N SER A 17 -4.18 -0.16 7.09
CA SER A 17 -3.59 -1.50 7.07
C SER A 17 -3.18 -1.90 5.66
N MET A 18 -4.01 -1.60 4.66
CA MET A 18 -3.69 -1.88 3.25
C MET A 18 -2.48 -1.08 2.79
N ALA A 19 -2.35 0.17 3.22
CA ALA A 19 -1.20 1.01 2.87
C ALA A 19 0.09 0.44 3.46
N LEU A 20 0.05 -0.06 4.69
CA LEU A 20 1.19 -0.74 5.32
C LEU A 20 1.55 -2.02 4.57
N ASP A 21 0.56 -2.84 4.25
CA ASP A 21 0.77 -4.09 3.53
C ASP A 21 1.30 -3.81 2.11
N GLY A 22 0.82 -2.74 1.47
CA GLY A 22 1.34 -2.30 0.18
C GLY A 22 2.80 -1.88 0.28
N ALA A 23 3.18 -1.18 1.34
CA ALA A 23 4.57 -0.78 1.56
C ALA A 23 5.46 -2.00 1.80
N LEU A 24 4.97 -3.02 2.51
CA LEU A 24 5.69 -4.28 2.69
C LEU A 24 5.85 -5.04 1.38
N ALA A 25 4.82 -5.08 0.55
CA ALA A 25 4.90 -5.69 -0.78
C ALA A 25 5.93 -4.98 -1.66
N ARG A 26 5.97 -3.66 -1.60
CA ARG A 26 6.98 -2.86 -2.31
C ARG A 26 8.37 -3.16 -1.81
N HIS A 27 8.53 -3.29 -0.49
CA HIS A 27 9.80 -3.67 0.12
C HIS A 27 10.27 -5.03 -0.40
N ALA A 28 9.37 -6.01 -0.48
CA ALA A 28 9.66 -7.33 -1.02
C ALA A 28 10.09 -7.27 -2.48
N ALA A 29 9.44 -6.44 -3.30
CA ALA A 29 9.80 -6.24 -4.70
C ALA A 29 11.22 -5.67 -4.83
N ILE A 30 11.51 -4.62 -4.06
CA ILE A 30 12.84 -4.00 -4.07
C ILE A 30 13.91 -4.99 -3.62
N ALA A 31 13.66 -5.72 -2.55
CA ALA A 31 14.60 -6.73 -2.02
C ALA A 31 14.85 -7.83 -3.05
N THR A 32 13.81 -8.28 -3.75
CA THR A 32 13.91 -9.28 -4.81
C THR A 32 14.80 -8.76 -5.95
N ASN A 33 14.60 -7.50 -6.37
CA ASN A 33 15.40 -6.89 -7.41
C ASN A 33 16.87 -6.78 -6.99
N ILE A 34 17.13 -6.34 -5.76
CA ILE A 34 18.49 -6.22 -5.24
C ILE A 34 19.18 -7.59 -5.19
N ALA A 35 18.47 -8.60 -4.71
CA ALA A 35 19.01 -9.96 -4.63
C ALA A 35 19.37 -10.54 -6.00
N ASN A 36 18.74 -10.06 -7.06
CA ASN A 36 18.92 -10.57 -8.41
C ASN A 36 19.69 -9.62 -9.33
N VAL A 37 20.36 -8.60 -8.78
CA VAL A 37 21.10 -7.63 -9.59
C VAL A 37 22.16 -8.27 -10.46
N GLY A 38 22.73 -9.39 -10.03
CA GLY A 38 23.72 -10.12 -10.80
C GLY A 38 23.19 -11.33 -11.58
N THR A 39 21.87 -11.53 -11.57
CA THR A 39 21.28 -12.68 -12.25
C THR A 39 21.08 -12.37 -13.73
N PRO A 40 21.68 -13.17 -14.66
CA PRO A 40 21.48 -12.94 -16.08
C PRO A 40 20.02 -13.01 -16.49
N ASP A 41 19.60 -12.12 -17.38
CA ASP A 41 18.25 -12.06 -17.95
C ASP A 41 17.14 -11.87 -16.92
N TYR A 42 17.49 -11.40 -15.72
CA TYR A 42 16.49 -11.12 -14.70
C TYR A 42 15.67 -9.88 -15.08
N GLN A 43 14.34 -10.00 -14.99
CA GLN A 43 13.42 -8.88 -15.21
C GLN A 43 12.98 -8.31 -13.87
N PRO A 44 13.12 -7.01 -13.65
CA PRO A 44 12.70 -6.39 -12.38
C PRO A 44 11.21 -6.58 -12.11
N VAL A 45 10.90 -6.69 -10.83
CA VAL A 45 9.52 -6.82 -10.35
C VAL A 45 9.10 -5.56 -9.61
N MET A 46 7.80 -5.36 -9.52
CA MET A 46 7.18 -4.30 -8.74
C MET A 46 6.05 -4.89 -7.91
N ALA A 47 5.59 -4.16 -6.91
CA ALA A 47 4.42 -4.57 -6.15
C ALA A 47 3.18 -4.46 -7.02
N ARG A 48 2.41 -5.53 -7.13
CA ARG A 48 1.15 -5.53 -7.88
C ARG A 48 0.17 -4.50 -7.32
N PHE A 49 0.20 -4.30 -6.01
CA PHE A 49 -0.60 -3.27 -5.35
C PHE A 49 -0.36 -1.89 -5.97
N ASP A 50 0.92 -1.53 -6.19
CA ASP A 50 1.27 -0.24 -6.80
C ASP A 50 0.77 -0.13 -8.23
N GLN A 51 0.85 -1.20 -9.00
CA GLN A 51 0.35 -1.25 -10.37
C GLN A 51 -1.16 -0.99 -10.41
N LEU A 52 -1.89 -1.62 -9.50
CA LEU A 52 -3.35 -1.44 -9.42
C LEU A 52 -3.72 -0.04 -8.96
N VAL A 53 -2.96 0.53 -8.01
CA VAL A 53 -3.19 1.91 -7.54
C VAL A 53 -3.00 2.90 -8.70
N GLU A 54 -2.00 2.72 -9.53
CA GLU A 54 -1.79 3.58 -10.71
C GLU A 54 -2.97 3.49 -11.68
N GLN A 55 -3.48 2.29 -11.92
CA GLN A 55 -4.66 2.10 -12.78
C GLN A 55 -5.89 2.80 -12.21
N LEU A 56 -6.05 2.78 -10.88
CA LEU A 56 -7.15 3.46 -10.22
C LEU A 56 -7.04 4.97 -10.30
N GLN A 57 -5.84 5.50 -10.17
CA GLN A 57 -5.62 6.95 -10.32
C GLN A 57 -6.09 7.44 -11.70
N GLY A 58 -5.80 6.68 -12.75
CA GLY A 58 -6.28 7.00 -14.08
C GLY A 58 -7.81 7.04 -14.16
N ARG A 59 -8.49 6.10 -13.48
CA ARG A 59 -9.96 6.08 -13.46
C ARG A 59 -10.56 7.24 -12.68
N VAL A 60 -9.90 7.66 -11.61
CA VAL A 60 -10.34 8.83 -10.84
C VAL A 60 -10.28 10.08 -11.69
N GLU A 61 -9.21 10.23 -12.44
CA GLU A 61 -9.05 11.38 -13.34
C GLU A 61 -10.12 11.39 -14.43
N ASP A 62 -10.51 10.23 -14.93
CA ASP A 62 -11.56 10.07 -15.92
C ASP A 62 -12.97 10.16 -15.34
N ARG A 63 -13.09 10.33 -14.02
CA ARG A 63 -14.38 10.34 -13.29
C ARG A 63 -15.23 9.11 -13.56
N SER A 64 -14.60 7.98 -13.81
CA SER A 64 -15.30 6.73 -14.06
C SER A 64 -15.53 5.90 -12.79
N LEU A 65 -15.23 6.50 -11.62
CA LEU A 65 -15.48 5.84 -10.34
C LEU A 65 -16.90 6.06 -9.90
N ASP A 66 -17.77 5.17 -10.31
CA ASP A 66 -19.06 5.06 -9.68
C ASP A 66 -19.09 3.74 -8.90
N SER A 67 -19.81 3.67 -7.85
CA SER A 67 -20.29 2.51 -7.10
C SER A 67 -19.37 1.28 -6.95
N SER A 68 -18.11 1.31 -7.35
CA SER A 68 -17.25 0.14 -7.30
C SER A 68 -16.13 0.21 -6.26
N THR A 69 -16.27 1.09 -5.25
CA THR A 69 -15.25 1.25 -4.22
C THR A 69 -14.97 -0.06 -3.48
N GLU A 70 -16.01 -0.82 -3.16
CA GLU A 70 -15.86 -2.12 -2.50
C GLU A 70 -15.11 -3.10 -3.37
N ARG A 71 -15.42 -3.10 -4.67
CA ARG A 71 -14.78 -3.98 -5.64
C ARG A 71 -13.30 -3.65 -5.77
N VAL A 72 -12.97 -2.36 -5.77
CA VAL A 72 -11.60 -1.86 -5.82
C VAL A 72 -10.82 -2.29 -4.57
N VAL A 73 -11.40 -2.07 -3.40
CA VAL A 73 -10.78 -2.46 -2.13
C VAL A 73 -10.52 -3.97 -2.11
N HIS A 74 -11.50 -4.75 -2.57
CA HIS A 74 -11.37 -6.21 -2.64
C HIS A 74 -10.24 -6.62 -3.58
N THR A 75 -10.13 -5.99 -4.76
CA THR A 75 -9.09 -6.28 -5.73
C THR A 75 -7.70 -5.97 -5.17
N LEU A 76 -7.55 -4.82 -4.50
CA LEU A 76 -6.29 -4.44 -3.88
C LEU A 76 -5.89 -5.42 -2.78
N LYS A 77 -6.83 -5.79 -1.93
CA LYS A 77 -6.60 -6.74 -0.86
C LYS A 77 -6.22 -8.11 -1.40
N ASP A 78 -6.92 -8.56 -2.42
CA ASP A 78 -6.66 -9.85 -3.07
C ASP A 78 -5.24 -9.88 -3.66
N SER A 79 -4.79 -8.78 -4.27
CA SER A 79 -3.44 -8.69 -4.82
C SER A 79 -2.37 -8.85 -3.73
N LEU A 80 -2.62 -8.33 -2.54
CA LEU A 80 -1.68 -8.44 -1.43
C LEU A 80 -1.58 -9.88 -0.91
N GLU A 81 -2.66 -10.63 -0.98
CA GLU A 81 -2.72 -11.98 -0.42
C GLU A 81 -2.29 -13.06 -1.42
N SER A 82 -2.60 -12.90 -2.70
CA SER A 82 -2.40 -13.97 -3.69
C SER A 82 -1.17 -13.77 -4.56
N GLU A 83 -1.00 -12.61 -5.16
CA GLU A 83 0.12 -12.34 -6.06
C GLU A 83 0.68 -10.94 -5.79
N PRO A 84 1.52 -10.79 -4.77
CA PRO A 84 2.01 -9.47 -4.38
C PRO A 84 3.02 -8.85 -5.35
N LEU A 85 3.69 -9.65 -6.18
CA LEU A 85 4.70 -9.16 -7.10
C LEU A 85 4.29 -9.38 -8.55
N ALA A 86 4.65 -8.44 -9.40
CA ALA A 86 4.41 -8.50 -10.84
C ALA A 86 5.66 -7.98 -11.57
N LEU A 87 5.81 -8.34 -12.84
CA LEU A 87 6.89 -7.78 -13.64
C LEU A 87 6.68 -6.28 -13.82
N ASP A 88 7.75 -5.51 -13.73
CA ASP A 88 7.70 -4.06 -13.95
C ASP A 88 7.85 -3.79 -15.44
N PRO A 89 6.79 -3.30 -16.12
CA PRO A 89 6.83 -3.07 -17.55
C PRO A 89 7.73 -1.91 -17.96
N ARG A 90 8.15 -1.08 -17.00
CA ARG A 90 8.95 0.11 -17.26
C ARG A 90 10.43 -0.11 -17.05
N ALA A 91 10.82 -1.27 -16.53
CA ALA A 91 12.21 -1.58 -16.22
C ALA A 91 12.67 -2.80 -16.97
N SER A 92 13.83 -2.70 -17.62
CA SER A 92 14.44 -3.82 -18.36
C SER A 92 15.59 -4.48 -17.59
N LYS A 93 16.18 -3.76 -16.63
CA LYS A 93 17.27 -4.26 -15.81
C LYS A 93 17.24 -3.62 -14.43
N VAL A 94 17.92 -4.24 -13.49
CA VAL A 94 18.07 -3.72 -12.13
C VAL A 94 19.24 -2.76 -12.09
N GLU A 95 18.99 -1.56 -11.56
CA GLU A 95 20.04 -0.59 -11.24
C GLU A 95 20.14 -0.51 -9.72
N LEU A 96 21.24 -1.00 -9.17
CA LEU A 96 21.38 -1.17 -7.73
C LEU A 96 21.22 0.13 -6.95
N ASP A 97 21.84 1.21 -7.42
CA ASP A 97 21.77 2.52 -6.78
C ASP A 97 20.32 3.05 -6.74
N VAL A 98 19.58 2.84 -7.82
CA VAL A 98 18.14 3.22 -7.88
C VAL A 98 17.34 2.38 -6.90
N GLN A 99 17.58 1.08 -6.84
CA GLN A 99 16.87 0.20 -5.92
C GLN A 99 17.17 0.56 -4.46
N MET A 100 18.41 0.90 -4.15
CA MET A 100 18.80 1.33 -2.81
C MET A 100 18.09 2.63 -2.42
N ALA A 101 17.95 3.56 -3.34
CA ALA A 101 17.21 4.80 -3.11
C ALA A 101 15.71 4.51 -2.86
N TYR A 102 15.13 3.60 -3.65
CA TYR A 102 13.74 3.17 -3.44
C TYR A 102 13.56 2.50 -2.09
N LEU A 103 14.54 1.68 -1.69
CA LEU A 103 14.50 1.02 -0.38
C LEU A 103 14.46 2.04 0.76
N ALA A 104 15.35 3.02 0.73
CA ALA A 104 15.40 4.07 1.73
C ALA A 104 14.09 4.85 1.79
N LYS A 105 13.57 5.25 0.64
CA LYS A 105 12.32 5.98 0.52
C LYS A 105 11.15 5.17 1.05
N ASN A 106 11.09 3.89 0.71
CA ASN A 106 10.02 3.00 1.15
C ASN A 106 10.08 2.74 2.65
N THR A 107 11.28 2.63 3.23
CA THR A 107 11.47 2.47 4.67
C THR A 107 10.92 3.68 5.42
N LEU A 108 11.23 4.88 4.94
CA LEU A 108 10.69 6.11 5.54
C LEU A 108 9.17 6.17 5.44
N ARG A 109 8.64 5.80 4.30
CA ARG A 109 7.18 5.77 4.08
C ARG A 109 6.50 4.78 5.02
N TYR A 110 7.07 3.59 5.17
CA TYR A 110 6.54 2.57 6.06
C TYR A 110 6.52 3.05 7.51
N GLN A 111 7.62 3.66 7.97
CA GLN A 111 7.70 4.21 9.31
C GLN A 111 6.69 5.33 9.54
N ALA A 112 6.51 6.19 8.55
CA ALA A 112 5.51 7.27 8.62
C ALA A 112 4.09 6.71 8.71
N LEU A 113 3.79 5.66 7.94
CA LEU A 113 2.49 4.99 7.98
C LEU A 113 2.23 4.33 9.33
N LEU A 114 3.23 3.65 9.88
CA LEU A 114 3.12 3.05 11.22
C LEU A 114 2.83 4.10 12.28
N THR A 115 3.56 5.21 12.23
CA THR A 115 3.37 6.30 13.19
C THR A 115 1.98 6.91 13.06
N ALA A 116 1.53 7.15 11.82
CA ALA A 116 0.20 7.69 11.58
C ALA A 116 -0.89 6.75 12.09
N GLN A 117 -0.74 5.45 11.84
CA GLN A 117 -1.71 4.45 12.29
C GLN A 117 -1.76 4.36 13.81
N SER A 118 -0.61 4.42 14.45
CA SER A 118 -0.50 4.41 15.91
C SER A 118 -1.17 5.62 16.51
N LYS A 119 -0.97 6.81 15.92
CA LYS A 119 -1.61 8.05 16.38
C LYS A 119 -3.12 8.02 16.19
N LEU A 120 -3.59 7.49 15.07
CA LEU A 120 -5.03 7.34 14.82
C LEU A 120 -5.67 6.40 15.83
N SER A 121 -5.02 5.30 16.16
CA SER A 121 -5.50 4.38 17.19
C SER A 121 -5.57 5.06 18.56
N ALA A 122 -4.53 5.79 18.93
CA ALA A 122 -4.49 6.51 20.19
C ALA A 122 -5.60 7.57 20.27
N MET A 123 -5.82 8.31 19.19
CA MET A 123 -6.88 9.31 19.12
C MET A 123 -8.26 8.66 19.25
N ARG A 124 -8.47 7.53 18.58
CA ARG A 124 -9.72 6.79 18.66
C ARG A 124 -9.98 6.31 20.09
N ASP A 125 -8.95 5.74 20.71
CA ASP A 125 -9.06 5.26 22.09
C ASP A 125 -9.34 6.41 23.06
N PHE A 126 -8.73 7.55 22.84
CA PHE A 126 -8.99 8.75 23.64
C PHE A 126 -10.44 9.20 23.50
N VAL A 127 -10.95 9.27 22.27
CA VAL A 127 -12.32 9.68 22.00
C VAL A 127 -13.31 8.70 22.65
N ILE A 128 -13.05 7.40 22.56
CA ILE A 128 -13.89 6.38 23.19
C ILE A 128 -13.86 6.53 24.71
N SER A 129 -12.68 6.75 25.27
CA SER A 129 -12.49 6.94 26.71
C SER A 129 -13.24 8.17 27.21
N GLU A 130 -13.13 9.29 26.51
CA GLU A 130 -13.82 10.53 26.89
C GLU A 130 -15.32 10.46 26.64
N GLY A 131 -15.76 9.58 25.78
CA GLY A 131 -17.19 9.39 25.50
C GLY A 131 -17.91 8.54 26.52
N LYS A 132 -17.21 7.99 27.50
CA LYS A 132 -17.81 7.18 28.55
C LYS A 132 -18.22 8.07 29.73
N PHE A 133 -19.41 8.52 29.72
CA PHE A 133 -19.95 9.31 30.81
C PHE A 133 -21.06 8.58 31.50
#